data_ad852b6b8b06fc05a72c357b702caf14
#
_entry.id   ad852b6b8b06fc05a72c357b702caf14
#
_cell.length_a   1.000
_cell.length_b   1.000
_cell.length_c   1.000
_cell.angle_alpha   90.00
_cell.angle_beta   90.00
_cell.angle_gamma   90.00
#
_symmetry.space_group_name_H-M   'P 1'
#
loop_
_entity.id
_entity.type
_entity.pdbx_description
1 polymer ?
#
loop_
_entity_poly.entity_id
_entity_poly.type
_entity_poly.pdbx_seq_one_letter_code
_entity_poly.pdbx_strand_id
1 'polypeptide(L)'
;EIYAYCIMSNHFHLMVKSDFKMLSAFMRELNSNYAVYYNCKYGESGHVFQGRFYSSCIEKESYMVSCIRYIHNNPVRAYLVSDILSYPYSSAREIFLNDRRKKRGCISRDILGILSNRFTSLDQFYDFHNVFDNQGYIDIPEDKERYDREQIKSFLDHYIRKNNIKNERIILSARHIR
;
A
#
# COMPACT_ATOMS: atom_id res chain seq x y z
N GLU A 1 -3.94 -2.02 -17.72
CA GLU A 1 -4.04 -0.66 -17.16
C GLU A 1 -3.90 -0.70 -15.64
N ILE A 2 -3.14 0.22 -15.06
CA ILE A 2 -2.98 0.34 -13.60
C ILE A 2 -4.02 1.32 -13.05
N TYR A 3 -4.78 0.89 -12.04
CA TYR A 3 -5.82 1.69 -11.40
C TYR A 3 -5.39 2.27 -10.06
N ALA A 4 -4.63 1.52 -9.27
CA ALA A 4 -4.03 1.99 -8.03
C ALA A 4 -2.82 1.13 -7.65
N TYR A 5 -1.89 1.70 -6.90
CA TYR A 5 -0.76 0.96 -6.33
C TYR A 5 -0.29 1.56 -5.00
N CYS A 6 0.34 0.71 -4.20
CA CYS A 6 1.15 1.09 -3.06
C CYS A 6 2.31 0.10 -2.91
N ILE A 7 3.54 0.59 -2.93
CA ILE A 7 4.76 -0.20 -2.77
C ILE A 7 5.21 -0.03 -1.33
N MET A 8 5.10 -1.10 -0.54
CA MET A 8 5.53 -1.15 0.85
C MET A 8 6.97 -1.66 0.96
N SER A 9 7.52 -1.73 2.16
CA SER A 9 8.92 -2.15 2.36
C SER A 9 9.19 -3.61 1.98
N ASN A 10 8.19 -4.49 2.09
CA ASN A 10 8.34 -5.94 1.90
C ASN A 10 7.31 -6.55 0.93
N HIS A 11 6.30 -5.80 0.52
CA HIS A 11 5.26 -6.23 -0.42
C HIS A 11 4.73 -5.03 -1.22
N PHE A 12 3.83 -5.29 -2.14
CA PHE A 12 3.11 -4.24 -2.84
C PHE A 12 1.67 -4.64 -3.11
N HIS A 13 0.80 -3.64 -3.13
CA HIS A 13 -0.59 -3.75 -3.58
C HIS A 13 -0.72 -3.12 -4.95
N LEU A 14 -1.41 -3.81 -5.84
CA LEU A 14 -1.61 -3.37 -7.21
C LEU A 14 -3.03 -3.68 -7.66
N MET A 15 -3.74 -2.68 -8.15
CA MET A 15 -5.02 -2.84 -8.83
C MET A 15 -4.83 -2.62 -10.32
N VAL A 16 -5.19 -3.63 -11.11
CA VAL A 16 -5.03 -3.59 -12.57
C VAL A 16 -6.31 -4.04 -13.28
N LYS A 17 -6.57 -3.44 -14.42
CA LYS A 17 -7.55 -3.92 -15.40
C LYS A 17 -6.80 -4.66 -16.49
N SER A 18 -7.02 -5.97 -16.58
CA SER A 18 -6.35 -6.85 -17.53
C SER A 18 -7.12 -8.16 -17.69
N ASP A 19 -6.89 -8.89 -18.78
CA ASP A 19 -7.23 -10.30 -18.81
C ASP A 19 -6.20 -11.14 -18.01
N PHE A 20 -6.61 -12.36 -17.64
CA PHE A 20 -5.80 -13.22 -16.76
C PHE A 20 -4.44 -13.61 -17.36
N LYS A 21 -4.37 -13.84 -18.68
CA LYS A 21 -3.11 -14.23 -19.34
C LYS A 21 -2.13 -13.08 -19.34
N MET A 22 -2.61 -11.88 -19.67
CA MET A 22 -1.81 -10.67 -19.66
C MET A 22 -1.35 -10.30 -18.25
N LEU A 23 -2.23 -10.46 -17.24
CA LEU A 23 -1.85 -10.24 -15.84
C LEU A 23 -0.72 -11.17 -15.42
N SER A 24 -0.83 -12.46 -15.72
CA SER A 24 0.20 -13.45 -15.35
C SER A 24 1.54 -13.18 -16.04
N ALA A 25 1.51 -12.78 -17.32
CA ALA A 25 2.72 -12.40 -18.06
C ALA A 25 3.35 -11.13 -17.47
N PHE A 26 2.55 -10.11 -17.23
CA PHE A 26 2.99 -8.86 -16.62
C PHE A 26 3.63 -9.07 -15.23
N MET A 27 2.96 -9.82 -14.36
CA MET A 27 3.47 -10.10 -13.01
C MET A 27 4.78 -10.90 -13.03
N ARG A 28 4.90 -11.86 -13.94
CA ARG A 28 6.15 -12.61 -14.12
C ARG A 28 7.28 -11.70 -14.55
N GLU A 29 7.05 -10.84 -15.52
CA GLU A 29 8.06 -9.90 -16.03
C GLU A 29 8.45 -8.87 -14.96
N LEU A 30 7.47 -8.27 -14.29
CA LEU A 30 7.69 -7.31 -13.21
C LEU A 30 8.54 -7.92 -12.09
N ASN A 31 8.16 -9.09 -11.59
CA ASN A 31 8.86 -9.74 -10.49
C ASN A 31 10.27 -10.19 -10.89
N SER A 32 10.45 -10.72 -12.11
CA SER A 32 11.77 -11.14 -12.61
C SER A 32 12.71 -9.95 -12.76
N ASN A 33 12.25 -8.87 -13.37
CA ASN A 33 13.06 -7.66 -13.57
C ASN A 33 13.44 -7.02 -12.22
N TYR A 34 12.49 -6.98 -11.27
CA TYR A 34 12.78 -6.47 -9.93
C TYR A 34 13.78 -7.37 -9.18
N ALA A 35 13.65 -8.70 -9.27
CA ALA A 35 14.58 -9.63 -8.62
C ALA A 35 16.01 -9.47 -9.18
N VAL A 36 16.17 -9.33 -10.48
CA VAL A 36 17.49 -9.06 -11.10
C VAL A 36 18.04 -7.72 -10.60
N TYR A 37 17.24 -6.66 -10.63
CA TYR A 37 17.65 -5.35 -10.13
C TYR A 37 18.07 -5.41 -8.65
N TYR A 38 17.27 -6.03 -7.81
CA TYR A 38 17.53 -6.17 -6.37
C TYR A 38 18.83 -6.91 -6.10
N ASN A 39 18.99 -8.09 -6.70
CA ASN A 39 20.18 -8.90 -6.52
C ASN A 39 21.46 -8.17 -7.00
N CYS A 40 21.40 -7.53 -8.16
CA CYS A 40 22.53 -6.71 -8.65
C CYS A 40 22.85 -5.54 -7.73
N LYS A 41 21.82 -4.85 -7.20
CA LYS A 41 22.01 -3.66 -6.35
C LYS A 41 22.61 -4.01 -4.99
N TYR A 42 22.20 -5.13 -4.40
CA TYR A 42 22.58 -5.50 -3.03
C TYR A 42 23.64 -6.61 -2.98
N GLY A 43 24.12 -7.10 -4.11
CA GLY A 43 25.09 -8.20 -4.19
C GLY A 43 24.52 -9.54 -3.70
N GLU A 44 23.19 -9.69 -3.80
CA GLU A 44 22.47 -10.90 -3.36
C GLU A 44 22.25 -11.86 -4.53
N SER A 45 21.87 -13.10 -4.19
CA SER A 45 21.52 -14.13 -5.17
C SER A 45 20.32 -14.94 -4.70
N GLY A 46 19.53 -15.49 -5.64
CA GLY A 46 18.38 -16.34 -5.33
C GLY A 46 17.05 -15.60 -5.44
N HIS A 47 16.04 -16.15 -4.74
CA HIS A 47 14.66 -15.68 -4.84
C HIS A 47 14.44 -14.42 -3.97
N VAL A 48 13.92 -13.37 -4.58
CA VAL A 48 13.51 -12.15 -3.88
C VAL A 48 12.05 -12.24 -3.42
N PHE A 49 11.19 -12.87 -4.22
CA PHE A 49 9.79 -13.07 -3.88
C PHE A 49 9.54 -14.49 -3.37
N GLN A 50 8.72 -14.59 -2.30
CA GLN A 50 8.28 -15.85 -1.75
C GLN A 50 6.97 -16.30 -2.42
N GLY A 51 7.08 -17.28 -3.33
CA GLY A 51 5.91 -17.86 -3.99
C GLY A 51 5.31 -17.00 -5.12
N ARG A 52 4.05 -17.30 -5.44
CA ARG A 52 3.29 -16.62 -6.48
C ARG A 52 2.51 -15.44 -5.90
N PHE A 53 2.19 -14.46 -6.75
CA PHE A 53 1.30 -13.36 -6.37
C PHE A 53 -0.12 -13.87 -6.09
N TYR A 54 -0.80 -13.24 -5.15
CA TYR A 54 -2.21 -13.45 -4.87
C TYR A 54 -3.05 -12.47 -5.68
N SER A 55 -4.20 -12.91 -6.17
CA SER A 55 -5.10 -12.04 -6.91
C SER A 55 -6.57 -12.40 -6.64
N SER A 56 -7.44 -11.40 -6.66
CA SER A 56 -8.88 -11.55 -6.58
C SER A 56 -9.53 -10.68 -7.65
N CYS A 57 -10.62 -11.16 -8.21
CA CYS A 57 -11.40 -10.42 -9.18
C CYS A 57 -12.26 -9.36 -8.48
N ILE A 58 -12.33 -8.18 -9.06
CA ILE A 58 -13.20 -7.08 -8.61
C ILE A 58 -14.34 -6.95 -9.60
N GLU A 59 -15.54 -7.34 -9.18
CA GLU A 59 -16.72 -7.36 -10.05
C GLU A 59 -17.61 -6.12 -9.89
N LYS A 60 -17.56 -5.47 -8.72
CA LYS A 60 -18.43 -4.34 -8.38
C LYS A 60 -17.63 -3.05 -8.26
N GLU A 61 -18.16 -1.97 -8.84
CA GLU A 61 -17.54 -0.64 -8.74
C GLU A 61 -17.40 -0.17 -7.28
N SER A 62 -18.40 -0.44 -6.44
CA SER A 62 -18.32 -0.11 -5.01
C SER A 62 -17.14 -0.79 -4.32
N TYR A 63 -16.87 -2.05 -4.65
CA TYR A 63 -15.73 -2.78 -4.11
C TYR A 63 -14.41 -2.27 -4.71
N MET A 64 -14.39 -1.91 -5.99
CA MET A 64 -13.23 -1.26 -6.62
C MET A 64 -12.83 0.02 -5.88
N VAL A 65 -13.80 0.86 -5.57
CA VAL A 65 -13.59 2.12 -4.84
C VAL A 65 -13.04 1.85 -3.43
N SER A 66 -13.58 0.85 -2.74
CA SER A 66 -13.09 0.41 -1.43
C SER A 66 -11.66 -0.12 -1.50
N CYS A 67 -11.33 -0.91 -2.52
CA CYS A 67 -9.96 -1.39 -2.74
C CYS A 67 -8.96 -0.24 -2.98
N ILE A 68 -9.34 0.82 -3.70
CA ILE A 68 -8.49 2.00 -3.89
C ILE A 68 -8.19 2.66 -2.54
N ARG A 69 -9.22 2.86 -1.71
CA ARG A 69 -9.05 3.39 -0.35
C ARG A 69 -8.12 2.53 0.49
N TYR A 70 -8.34 1.23 0.46
CA TYR A 70 -7.51 0.26 1.15
C TYR A 70 -6.05 0.36 0.72
N ILE A 71 -5.76 0.33 -0.59
CA ILE A 71 -4.40 0.42 -1.15
C ILE A 71 -3.72 1.70 -0.71
N HIS A 72 -4.40 2.85 -0.78
CA HIS A 72 -3.82 4.13 -0.40
C HIS A 72 -3.61 4.28 1.10
N ASN A 73 -4.47 3.67 1.93
CA ASN A 73 -4.37 3.74 3.38
C ASN A 73 -3.33 2.77 3.97
N ASN A 74 -2.79 1.83 3.19
CA ASN A 74 -1.81 0.86 3.69
C ASN A 74 -0.63 1.51 4.44
N PRO A 75 0.07 2.53 3.91
CA PRO A 75 1.19 3.13 4.61
C PRO A 75 0.78 3.87 5.89
N VAL A 76 -0.44 4.42 5.96
CA VAL A 76 -0.97 5.05 7.17
C VAL A 76 -1.31 3.97 8.21
N ARG A 77 -1.97 2.90 7.80
CA ARG A 77 -2.28 1.74 8.66
C ARG A 77 -1.02 1.06 9.21
N ALA A 78 0.06 1.06 8.41
CA ALA A 78 1.38 0.58 8.81
C ALA A 78 2.18 1.59 9.66
N TYR A 79 1.60 2.74 9.97
CA TYR A 79 2.27 3.83 10.70
C TYR A 79 3.59 4.31 10.07
N LEU A 80 3.77 4.10 8.76
CA LEU A 80 4.93 4.61 8.02
C LEU A 80 4.83 6.11 7.79
N VAL A 81 3.61 6.61 7.63
CA VAL A 81 3.28 8.04 7.50
C VAL A 81 2.00 8.33 8.25
N SER A 82 1.80 9.59 8.62
CA SER A 82 0.56 10.06 9.24
C SER A 82 -0.48 10.57 8.24
N ASP A 83 -0.08 10.76 6.99
CA ASP A 83 -0.91 11.30 5.93
C ASP A 83 -0.71 10.51 4.63
N ILE A 84 -1.82 10.19 3.96
CA ILE A 84 -1.88 9.39 2.72
C ILE A 84 -1.04 10.01 1.60
N LEU A 85 -1.08 11.34 1.48
CA LEU A 85 -0.36 12.06 0.43
C LEU A 85 1.15 12.18 0.69
N SER A 86 1.58 11.91 1.92
CA SER A 86 2.99 11.97 2.32
C SER A 86 3.79 10.74 1.89
N TYR A 87 3.13 9.64 1.50
CA TYR A 87 3.83 8.41 1.09
C TYR A 87 4.20 8.45 -0.40
N PRO A 88 5.51 8.52 -0.76
CA PRO A 88 5.93 8.75 -2.14
C PRO A 88 5.75 7.54 -3.07
N TYR A 89 5.56 6.34 -2.50
CA TYR A 89 5.45 5.09 -3.27
C TYR A 89 4.01 4.61 -3.40
N SER A 90 3.03 5.53 -3.34
CA SER A 90 1.60 5.29 -3.52
C SER A 90 1.05 6.12 -4.67
N SER A 91 0.04 5.58 -5.34
CA SER A 91 -0.71 6.30 -6.38
C SER A 91 -1.65 7.39 -5.83
N ALA A 92 -1.84 7.49 -4.51
CA ALA A 92 -2.74 8.46 -3.89
C ALA A 92 -2.47 9.90 -4.36
N ARG A 93 -1.20 10.30 -4.35
CA ARG A 93 -0.79 11.64 -4.77
C ARG A 93 -0.99 11.88 -6.28
N GLU A 94 -0.71 10.87 -7.10
CA GLU A 94 -0.90 10.94 -8.55
C GLU A 94 -2.39 11.11 -8.90
N ILE A 95 -3.25 10.35 -8.23
CA ILE A 95 -4.70 10.40 -8.40
C ILE A 95 -5.27 11.74 -7.91
N PHE A 96 -4.85 12.21 -6.73
CA PHE A 96 -5.34 13.47 -6.17
C PHE A 96 -4.93 14.69 -7.01
N LEU A 97 -3.65 14.80 -7.31
CA LEU A 97 -3.15 15.95 -8.06
C LEU A 97 -3.61 15.94 -9.51
N ASN A 98 -4.09 14.78 -10.01
CA ASN A 98 -4.53 14.60 -11.40
C ASN A 98 -3.63 15.39 -12.36
N ASP A 99 -2.29 15.31 -12.11
CA ASP A 99 -1.31 16.12 -12.81
C ASP A 99 -1.14 15.60 -14.24
N ARG A 100 -2.13 15.94 -15.06
CA ARG A 100 -2.21 15.61 -16.50
C ARG A 100 -0.97 16.07 -17.27
N ARG A 101 -0.14 16.93 -16.67
CA ARG A 101 1.10 17.44 -17.26
C ARG A 101 2.27 16.50 -17.07
N LYS A 102 2.24 15.61 -16.08
CA LYS A 102 3.28 14.59 -15.91
C LYS A 102 3.06 13.45 -16.90
N LYS A 103 3.74 13.51 -18.03
CA LYS A 103 3.80 12.43 -19.05
C LYS A 103 4.27 11.06 -18.52
N ARG A 104 4.55 10.92 -17.23
CA ARG A 104 5.11 9.72 -16.58
C ARG A 104 4.21 9.12 -15.49
N GLY A 105 2.95 9.49 -15.42
CA GLY A 105 1.99 8.84 -14.54
C GLY A 105 1.73 7.40 -15.03
N CYS A 106 1.66 6.46 -14.07
CA CYS A 106 1.34 5.05 -14.36
C CYS A 106 -0.17 4.80 -14.34
N ILE A 107 -0.96 5.72 -13.79
CA ILE A 107 -2.40 5.54 -13.54
C ILE A 107 -3.21 5.71 -14.81
N SER A 108 -4.12 4.76 -15.04
CA SER A 108 -5.04 4.77 -16.17
C SER A 108 -5.95 6.01 -16.15
N ARG A 109 -6.24 6.55 -17.35
CA ARG A 109 -7.19 7.65 -17.52
C ARG A 109 -8.62 7.24 -17.17
N ASP A 110 -8.97 5.97 -17.33
CA ASP A 110 -10.29 5.45 -17.00
C ASP A 110 -10.58 5.67 -15.51
N ILE A 111 -9.67 5.23 -14.63
CA ILE A 111 -9.87 5.39 -13.18
C ILE A 111 -9.83 6.86 -12.75
N LEU A 112 -8.99 7.68 -13.39
CA LEU A 112 -8.98 9.12 -13.13
C LEU A 112 -10.31 9.76 -13.50
N GLY A 113 -10.95 9.31 -14.57
CA GLY A 113 -12.30 9.73 -14.97
C GLY A 113 -13.35 9.33 -13.94
N ILE A 114 -13.33 8.08 -13.47
CA ILE A 114 -14.26 7.58 -12.45
C ILE A 114 -14.12 8.33 -11.13
N LEU A 115 -12.90 8.66 -10.73
CA LEU A 115 -12.62 9.32 -9.45
C LEU A 115 -12.74 10.84 -9.51
N SER A 116 -12.66 11.46 -10.69
CA SER A 116 -12.69 12.91 -10.84
C SER A 116 -13.96 13.59 -10.29
N ASN A 117 -15.06 12.84 -10.25
CA ASN A 117 -16.34 13.30 -9.71
C ASN A 117 -16.53 13.01 -8.21
N ARG A 118 -15.61 12.26 -7.59
CA ARG A 118 -15.75 11.84 -6.20
C ARG A 118 -15.08 12.79 -5.22
N PHE A 119 -14.06 13.50 -5.67
CA PHE A 119 -13.41 14.54 -4.87
C PHE A 119 -12.78 15.60 -5.78
N THR A 120 -13.11 16.85 -5.50
CA THR A 120 -12.60 18.04 -6.19
C THR A 120 -11.75 18.92 -5.27
N SER A 121 -11.79 18.66 -3.97
CA SER A 121 -11.01 19.35 -2.94
C SER A 121 -10.20 18.36 -2.09
N LEU A 122 -9.24 18.89 -1.32
CA LEU A 122 -8.43 18.13 -0.39
C LEU A 122 -9.29 17.48 0.72
N ASP A 123 -10.25 18.23 1.25
CA ASP A 123 -11.15 17.73 2.30
C ASP A 123 -11.98 16.55 1.78
N GLN A 124 -12.57 16.67 0.60
CA GLN A 124 -13.30 15.57 -0.03
C GLN A 124 -12.41 14.35 -0.31
N PHE A 125 -11.13 14.56 -0.66
CA PHE A 125 -10.18 13.47 -0.84
C PHE A 125 -9.93 12.74 0.47
N TYR A 126 -9.75 13.46 1.57
CA TYR A 126 -9.60 12.83 2.90
C TYR A 126 -10.89 12.17 3.37
N ASP A 127 -12.05 12.81 3.19
CA ASP A 127 -13.35 12.20 3.50
C ASP A 127 -13.55 10.89 2.73
N PHE A 128 -13.21 10.89 1.43
CA PHE A 128 -13.24 9.68 0.61
C PHE A 128 -12.38 8.55 1.19
N HIS A 129 -11.19 8.85 1.73
CA HIS A 129 -10.28 7.85 2.28
C HIS A 129 -10.57 7.47 3.75
N ASN A 130 -11.28 8.30 4.49
CA ASN A 130 -11.62 8.08 5.89
C ASN A 130 -12.90 7.24 6.10
N VAL A 131 -13.54 6.80 5.02
CA VAL A 131 -14.71 5.91 5.12
C VAL A 131 -14.28 4.59 5.73
N PHE A 132 -14.87 4.25 6.87
CA PHE A 132 -14.65 2.96 7.51
C PHE A 132 -15.26 1.82 6.66
N ASP A 133 -14.49 0.79 6.42
CA ASP A 133 -14.87 -0.34 5.59
C ASP A 133 -14.51 -1.65 6.29
N ASN A 134 -15.51 -2.54 6.45
CA ASN A 134 -15.35 -3.85 7.07
C ASN A 134 -15.11 -4.97 6.04
N GLN A 135 -14.77 -4.63 4.79
CA GLN A 135 -14.56 -5.64 3.75
C GLN A 135 -13.23 -6.37 3.96
N GLY A 136 -13.23 -7.68 3.71
CA GLY A 136 -12.00 -8.46 3.66
C GLY A 136 -11.23 -8.14 2.37
N TYR A 137 -10.02 -7.65 2.52
CA TYR A 137 -9.09 -7.43 1.41
C TYR A 137 -8.07 -8.57 1.35
N ILE A 138 -7.37 -8.69 0.21
CA ILE A 138 -6.28 -9.65 0.08
C ILE A 138 -5.09 -9.10 0.85
N ASP A 139 -4.86 -9.68 2.03
CA ASP A 139 -3.62 -9.53 2.78
C ASP A 139 -2.87 -10.87 2.78
N ILE A 140 -1.56 -10.84 2.68
CA ILE A 140 -0.73 -12.01 2.83
C ILE A 140 -0.72 -12.38 4.32
N PRO A 141 -1.06 -13.64 4.73
CA PRO A 141 -1.15 -14.02 6.13
C PRO A 141 0.12 -13.72 6.95
N GLU A 142 1.28 -13.93 6.33
CA GLU A 142 2.60 -13.66 6.94
C GLU A 142 2.85 -12.16 7.17
N ASP A 143 2.28 -11.31 6.32
CA ASP A 143 2.36 -9.86 6.48
C ASP A 143 1.47 -9.37 7.63
N LYS A 144 0.35 -10.05 7.89
CA LYS A 144 -0.55 -9.70 8.98
C LYS A 144 0.13 -9.81 10.35
N GLU A 145 0.86 -10.91 10.61
CA GLU A 145 1.61 -11.06 11.86
C GLU A 145 2.78 -10.08 11.97
N ARG A 146 3.48 -9.80 10.86
CA ARG A 146 4.58 -8.84 10.82
C ARG A 146 4.06 -7.40 10.93
N TYR A 147 2.93 -7.12 10.31
CA TYR A 147 2.22 -5.86 10.42
C TYR A 147 1.83 -5.56 11.86
N ASP A 148 1.25 -6.53 12.56
CA ASP A 148 0.87 -6.37 13.96
C ASP A 148 2.09 -6.05 14.84
N ARG A 149 3.24 -6.67 14.60
CA ARG A 149 4.48 -6.38 15.34
C ARG A 149 5.07 -5.01 15.02
N GLU A 150 5.12 -4.63 13.75
CA GLU A 150 5.61 -3.32 13.32
C GLU A 150 4.67 -2.20 13.75
N GLN A 151 3.35 -2.43 13.73
CA GLN A 151 2.34 -1.53 14.25
C GLN A 151 2.52 -1.28 15.74
N ILE A 152 2.66 -2.35 16.53
CA ILE A 152 2.88 -2.25 17.97
C ILE A 152 4.19 -1.49 18.25
N LYS A 153 5.25 -1.79 17.53
CA LYS A 153 6.53 -1.11 17.67
C LYS A 153 6.43 0.37 17.33
N SER A 154 5.83 0.71 16.19
CA SER A 154 5.67 2.11 15.76
C SER A 154 4.76 2.90 16.71
N PHE A 155 3.67 2.28 17.20
CA PHE A 155 2.81 2.86 18.21
C PHE A 155 3.56 3.13 19.52
N LEU A 156 4.35 2.17 19.99
CA LEU A 156 5.17 2.31 21.18
C LEU A 156 6.21 3.42 21.02
N ASP A 157 6.92 3.47 19.88
CA ASP A 157 7.90 4.49 19.59
C ASP A 157 7.26 5.89 19.54
N HIS A 158 6.07 6.00 18.92
CA HIS A 158 5.29 7.25 18.90
C HIS A 158 4.85 7.67 20.32
N TYR A 159 4.30 6.72 21.08
CA TYR A 159 3.84 6.95 22.45
C TYR A 159 4.98 7.39 23.37
N ILE A 160 6.14 6.75 23.27
CA ILE A 160 7.36 7.07 24.03
C ILE A 160 7.84 8.47 23.70
N ARG A 161 7.91 8.84 22.41
CA ARG A 161 8.32 10.18 21.98
C ARG A 161 7.33 11.25 22.44
N LYS A 162 6.03 11.02 22.28
CA LYS A 162 4.97 11.95 22.66
C LYS A 162 4.93 12.23 24.16
N ASN A 163 5.25 11.22 25.00
CA ASN A 163 5.19 11.31 26.45
C ASN A 163 6.56 11.49 27.12
N ASN A 164 7.65 11.74 26.36
CA ASN A 164 9.01 11.92 26.87
C ASN A 164 9.48 10.81 27.84
N ILE A 165 9.11 9.56 27.58
CA ILE A 165 9.47 8.43 28.45
C ILE A 165 10.93 8.06 28.22
N LYS A 166 11.79 8.35 29.20
CA LYS A 166 13.25 8.12 29.12
C LYS A 166 13.71 6.72 29.57
N ASN A 167 12.81 5.80 29.91
CA ASN A 167 13.19 4.57 30.60
C ASN A 167 12.91 3.30 29.76
N GLU A 168 13.94 2.76 29.10
CA GLU A 168 13.87 1.52 28.30
C GLU A 168 13.42 0.27 29.08
N ARG A 169 13.56 0.25 30.42
CA ARG A 169 13.14 -0.88 31.27
C ARG A 169 11.63 -1.09 31.31
N ILE A 170 10.84 -0.05 31.10
CA ILE A 170 9.37 -0.14 31.07
C ILE A 170 8.88 -0.84 29.78
N ILE A 171 9.61 -0.67 28.68
CA ILE A 171 9.29 -1.25 27.37
C ILE A 171 9.56 -2.76 27.35
N LEU A 172 10.59 -3.22 28.03
CA LEU A 172 10.95 -4.65 28.12
C LEU A 172 9.94 -5.46 28.95
N SER A 173 9.26 -4.85 29.93
CA SER A 173 8.23 -5.52 30.73
C SER A 173 6.91 -5.69 29.95
N ALA A 174 6.61 -4.85 28.97
CA ALA A 174 5.44 -4.96 28.09
C ALA A 174 5.57 -6.11 27.05
N ARG A 175 6.78 -6.67 26.84
CA ARG A 175 7.00 -7.81 25.92
C ARG A 175 6.50 -9.16 26.47
N HIS A 176 6.06 -9.25 27.71
CA HIS A 176 5.61 -10.47 28.37
C HIS A 176 4.09 -10.60 28.52
N ILE A 177 3.31 -9.75 27.87
CA ILE A 177 1.85 -9.94 27.78
C ILE A 177 1.59 -10.78 26.53
N ARG A 178 1.44 -12.11 26.73
CA ARG A 178 0.83 -13.03 25.76
C ARG A 178 -0.68 -12.91 25.81
#